data_cdb4d82c3900fe0e50693c80f51ce216
#
_entry.id   cdb4d82c3900fe0e50693c80f51ce216
#
_cell.length_a   1.000
_cell.length_b   1.000
_cell.length_c   1.000
_cell.angle_alpha   90.00
_cell.angle_beta   90.00
_cell.angle_gamma   90.00
#
_symmetry.space_group_name_H-M   'P 1'
#
loop_
_entity.id
_entity.type
_entity.pdbx_description
1 polymer ?
#
loop_
_entity_poly.entity_id
_entity_poly.type
_entity_poly.pdbx_seq_one_letter_code
_entity_poly.pdbx_strand_id
1 'polypeptide(L)'
;TGLNAAAGVMDKDEHAMFTDALPKQQRMLMQSNCLVLPFFWQKDYPLCQPADQSSLNYFASAWAAVENILLAATAEGLACAFRIPIGNEPEHVKQLVKAPDGYEFTCYLAIGYPAENAHICKQKEIRIEDRIHDNRW
;
A
#
# COMPACT_ATOMS: atom_id res chain seq x y z
N THR A 1 5.70 16.64 3.73
CA THR A 1 6.58 16.77 2.55
C THR A 1 6.13 15.89 1.39
N GLY A 2 5.47 14.73 1.62
CA GLY A 2 4.97 13.85 0.55
C GLY A 2 3.75 14.41 -0.21
N LEU A 3 2.98 15.31 0.39
CA LEU A 3 1.81 15.94 -0.23
C LEU A 3 2.16 16.87 -1.41
N ASN A 4 3.32 17.52 -1.36
CA ASN A 4 3.73 18.45 -2.41
C ASN A 4 4.15 17.74 -3.72
N ALA A 5 4.66 16.51 -3.64
CA ALA A 5 5.03 15.73 -4.82
C ALA A 5 3.80 15.21 -5.59
N ALA A 6 2.70 14.99 -4.91
CA ALA A 6 1.46 14.48 -5.49
C ALA A 6 0.56 15.59 -6.09
N ALA A 7 0.72 16.83 -5.66
CA ALA A 7 -0.17 17.95 -6.02
C ALA A 7 -0.21 18.32 -7.52
N GLY A 8 0.76 17.86 -8.33
CA GLY A 8 0.82 18.13 -9.77
C GLY A 8 0.21 17.06 -10.66
N VAL A 9 -0.21 15.90 -10.12
CA VAL A 9 -0.64 14.73 -10.89
C VAL A 9 -2.07 14.29 -10.54
N MET A 10 -2.62 14.74 -9.43
CA MET A 10 -3.92 14.30 -8.93
C MET A 10 -5.03 15.28 -9.28
N ASP A 11 -6.21 14.74 -9.53
CA ASP A 11 -7.41 15.57 -9.57
C ASP A 11 -7.76 16.14 -8.18
N LYS A 12 -8.70 17.07 -8.15
CA LYS A 12 -9.07 17.80 -6.93
C LYS A 12 -9.61 16.86 -5.82
N ASP A 13 -10.33 15.81 -6.21
CA ASP A 13 -10.94 14.87 -5.25
C ASP A 13 -9.90 13.91 -4.71
N GLU A 14 -9.00 13.42 -5.55
CA GLU A 14 -7.83 12.63 -5.11
C GLU A 14 -6.94 13.43 -4.16
N HIS A 15 -6.65 14.68 -4.49
CA HIS A 15 -5.85 15.54 -3.60
C HIS A 15 -6.52 15.71 -2.24
N ALA A 16 -7.85 15.94 -2.20
CA ALA A 16 -8.60 16.07 -0.96
C ALA A 16 -8.58 14.76 -0.14
N MET A 17 -8.71 13.61 -0.80
CA MET A 17 -8.62 12.28 -0.19
C MET A 17 -7.26 12.06 0.46
N PHE A 18 -6.16 12.31 -0.25
CA PHE A 18 -4.81 12.12 0.29
C PHE A 18 -4.45 13.12 1.38
N THR A 19 -4.93 14.35 1.28
CA THR A 19 -4.76 15.37 2.34
C THR A 19 -5.38 14.92 3.66
N ASP A 20 -6.54 14.25 3.61
CA ASP A 20 -7.19 13.67 4.78
C ASP A 20 -6.49 12.38 5.26
N ALA A 21 -6.12 11.50 4.36
CA ALA A 21 -5.64 10.15 4.67
C ALA A 21 -4.19 10.11 5.19
N LEU A 22 -3.27 10.87 4.60
CA LEU A 22 -1.83 10.75 4.89
C LEU A 22 -1.47 11.04 6.36
N PRO A 23 -1.98 12.10 7.02
CA PRO A 23 -1.69 12.33 8.44
C PRO A 23 -2.26 11.23 9.34
N LYS A 24 -3.41 10.64 8.97
CA LYS A 24 -4.04 9.53 9.70
C LYS A 24 -3.22 8.26 9.58
N GLN A 25 -2.76 7.93 8.37
CA GLN A 25 -1.89 6.79 8.10
C GLN A 25 -0.57 6.90 8.88
N GLN A 26 0.09 8.06 8.85
CA GLN A 26 1.33 8.27 9.59
C GLN A 26 1.13 8.05 11.09
N ARG A 27 0.08 8.63 11.67
CA ARG A 27 -0.25 8.46 13.09
C ARG A 27 -0.49 7.00 13.44
N MET A 28 -1.23 6.30 12.61
CA MET A 28 -1.55 4.88 12.80
C MET A 28 -0.29 4.01 12.76
N LEU A 29 0.62 4.22 11.79
CA LEU A 29 1.89 3.52 11.74
C LEU A 29 2.72 3.73 13.01
N MET A 30 2.74 4.97 13.53
CA MET A 30 3.48 5.31 14.76
C MET A 30 2.85 4.74 16.03
N GLN A 31 1.54 4.53 16.06
CA GLN A 31 0.78 4.04 17.22
C GLN A 31 0.49 2.54 17.17
N SER A 32 0.71 1.91 16.03
CA SER A 32 0.46 0.47 15.86
C SER A 32 1.43 -0.36 16.68
N ASN A 33 0.89 -1.34 17.41
CA ASN A 33 1.68 -2.34 18.13
C ASN A 33 2.13 -3.51 17.25
N CYS A 34 1.54 -3.66 16.07
CA CYS A 34 1.90 -4.66 15.09
C CYS A 34 2.13 -4.01 13.73
N LEU A 35 3.36 -4.11 13.26
CA LEU A 35 3.76 -3.64 11.93
C LEU A 35 4.29 -4.81 11.13
N VAL A 36 3.57 -5.18 10.09
CA VAL A 36 3.99 -6.22 9.15
C VAL A 36 4.65 -5.55 7.95
N LEU A 37 5.80 -6.09 7.56
CA LEU A 37 6.63 -5.59 6.46
C LEU A 37 6.76 -6.68 5.39
N PRO A 38 5.83 -6.77 4.42
CA PRO A 38 5.91 -7.76 3.36
C PRO A 38 7.08 -7.48 2.41
N PHE A 39 7.79 -8.53 2.08
CA PHE A 39 8.84 -8.52 1.07
C PHE A 39 8.52 -9.55 0.00
N PHE A 40 8.93 -9.29 -1.23
CA PHE A 40 8.89 -10.26 -2.31
C PHE A 40 10.28 -10.42 -2.92
N TRP A 41 10.55 -11.59 -3.46
CA TRP A 41 11.80 -11.88 -4.13
C TRP A 41 11.75 -11.46 -5.60
N GLN A 42 12.73 -10.70 -6.05
CA GLN A 42 12.86 -10.26 -7.43
C GLN A 42 14.28 -10.50 -7.92
N LYS A 43 14.44 -11.48 -8.77
CA LYS A 43 15.74 -12.00 -9.13
C LYS A 43 16.49 -11.16 -10.16
N ASP A 44 15.89 -10.83 -11.28
CA ASP A 44 16.66 -10.45 -12.46
C ASP A 44 16.33 -9.06 -13.02
N TYR A 45 15.30 -8.41 -12.55
CA TYR A 45 14.85 -7.12 -13.09
C TYR A 45 14.50 -6.13 -12.00
N PRO A 46 14.99 -4.88 -12.11
CA PRO A 46 14.52 -3.84 -11.21
C PRO A 46 13.00 -3.65 -11.38
N LEU A 47 12.31 -3.43 -10.29
CA LEU A 47 10.85 -3.24 -10.27
C LEU A 47 10.39 -2.13 -11.22
N CYS A 48 11.18 -1.05 -11.31
CA CYS A 48 10.87 0.11 -12.16
C CYS A 48 11.15 -0.10 -13.66
N GLN A 49 11.80 -1.20 -14.02
CA GLN A 49 12.20 -1.51 -15.41
C GLN A 49 12.00 -3.00 -15.72
N PRO A 50 10.76 -3.51 -15.65
CA PRO A 50 10.48 -4.89 -15.97
C PRO A 50 10.73 -5.16 -17.45
N ALA A 51 11.32 -6.33 -17.77
CA ALA A 51 11.62 -6.71 -19.14
C ALA A 51 10.35 -7.04 -19.93
N ASP A 52 9.36 -7.63 -19.25
CA ASP A 52 8.07 -8.01 -19.81
C ASP A 52 7.02 -8.10 -18.70
N GLN A 53 5.78 -8.42 -19.07
CA GLN A 53 4.69 -8.51 -18.12
C GLN A 53 4.88 -9.65 -17.11
N SER A 54 5.52 -10.75 -17.49
CA SER A 54 5.77 -11.89 -16.58
C SER A 54 6.77 -11.55 -15.48
N SER A 55 7.63 -10.56 -15.68
CA SER A 55 8.56 -10.08 -14.66
C SER A 55 7.84 -9.41 -13.47
N LEU A 56 6.58 -9.03 -13.64
CA LEU A 56 5.73 -8.45 -12.58
C LEU A 56 5.04 -9.50 -11.70
N ASN A 57 5.14 -10.80 -12.00
CA ASN A 57 4.40 -11.84 -11.27
C ASN A 57 4.73 -11.88 -9.79
N TYR A 58 5.98 -11.70 -9.39
CA TYR A 58 6.36 -11.67 -7.98
C TYR A 58 5.75 -10.47 -7.25
N PHE A 59 5.77 -9.31 -7.90
CA PHE A 59 5.14 -8.12 -7.39
C PHE A 59 3.60 -8.28 -7.27
N ALA A 60 2.94 -8.81 -8.30
CA ALA A 60 1.51 -9.09 -8.27
C ALA A 60 1.14 -10.09 -7.16
N SER A 61 1.93 -11.16 -6.99
CA SER A 61 1.73 -12.15 -5.93
C SER A 61 1.88 -11.54 -4.53
N ALA A 62 2.83 -10.62 -4.35
CA ALA A 62 3.00 -9.90 -3.09
C ALA A 62 1.76 -9.07 -2.74
N TRP A 63 1.19 -8.35 -3.72
CA TRP A 63 -0.04 -7.57 -3.50
C TRP A 63 -1.26 -8.44 -3.26
N ALA A 64 -1.38 -9.58 -3.94
CA ALA A 64 -2.43 -10.56 -3.65
C ALA A 64 -2.31 -11.12 -2.22
N ALA A 65 -1.09 -11.37 -1.74
CA ALA A 65 -0.85 -11.77 -0.35
C ALA A 65 -1.20 -10.66 0.64
N VAL A 66 -0.89 -9.40 0.33
CA VAL A 66 -1.27 -8.23 1.13
C VAL A 66 -2.79 -8.16 1.26
N GLU A 67 -3.54 -8.30 0.16
CA GLU A 67 -5.01 -8.31 0.19
C GLU A 67 -5.55 -9.43 1.08
N ASN A 68 -5.00 -10.63 0.99
CA ASN A 68 -5.39 -11.74 1.86
C ASN A 68 -5.15 -11.44 3.35
N ILE A 69 -4.05 -10.74 3.68
CA ILE A 69 -3.79 -10.29 5.06
C ILE A 69 -4.86 -9.30 5.52
N LEU A 70 -5.24 -8.33 4.67
CA LEU A 70 -6.27 -7.35 4.99
C LEU A 70 -7.64 -8.01 5.23
N LEU A 71 -8.01 -8.96 4.37
CA LEU A 71 -9.26 -9.72 4.51
C LEU A 71 -9.26 -10.59 5.78
N ALA A 72 -8.17 -11.29 6.06
CA ALA A 72 -8.04 -12.11 7.26
C ALA A 72 -8.09 -11.24 8.54
N ALA A 73 -7.39 -10.11 8.57
CA ALA A 73 -7.45 -9.19 9.70
C ALA A 73 -8.87 -8.68 9.94
N THR A 74 -9.60 -8.35 8.88
CA THR A 74 -11.00 -7.92 8.96
C THR A 74 -11.90 -9.03 9.52
N ALA A 75 -11.71 -10.28 9.09
CA ALA A 75 -12.46 -11.43 9.58
C ALA A 75 -12.23 -11.68 11.09
N GLU A 76 -11.05 -11.36 11.59
CA GLU A 76 -10.70 -11.44 13.02
C GLU A 76 -11.10 -10.17 13.83
N GLY A 77 -11.83 -9.24 13.24
CA GLY A 77 -12.25 -7.99 13.88
C GLY A 77 -11.12 -6.99 14.11
N LEU A 78 -10.03 -7.13 13.38
CA LEU A 78 -8.91 -6.20 13.41
C LEU A 78 -9.07 -5.12 12.35
N ALA A 79 -8.54 -3.94 12.65
CA ALA A 79 -8.34 -2.88 11.67
C ALA A 79 -6.95 -3.01 11.05
N CYS A 80 -6.89 -2.71 9.77
CA CYS A 80 -5.65 -2.73 9.03
C CYS A 80 -5.54 -1.52 8.12
N ALA A 81 -4.33 -0.99 7.98
CA ALA A 81 -4.03 0.00 6.95
C ALA A 81 -2.65 -0.23 6.38
N PHE A 82 -2.51 0.08 5.11
CA PHE A 82 -1.21 0.03 4.46
C PHE A 82 -0.76 1.40 3.97
N ARG A 83 0.56 1.55 3.86
CA ARG A 83 1.20 2.68 3.22
C ARG A 83 2.27 2.19 2.26
N ILE A 84 2.25 2.70 1.04
CA ILE A 84 3.29 2.45 0.05
C ILE A 84 4.50 3.31 0.39
N PRO A 85 5.73 2.73 0.39
CA PRO A 85 6.95 3.50 0.63
C PRO A 85 7.23 4.47 -0.52
N ILE A 86 7.90 5.57 -0.21
CA ILE A 86 8.27 6.60 -1.19
C ILE A 86 9.78 6.89 -1.16
N GLY A 87 10.31 7.33 -2.30
CA GLY A 87 11.73 7.72 -2.42
C GLY A 87 12.68 6.58 -2.06
N ASN A 88 13.57 6.80 -1.12
CA ASN A 88 14.57 5.85 -0.64
C ASN A 88 14.13 5.05 0.60
N GLU A 89 12.88 5.15 1.01
CA GLU A 89 12.36 4.38 2.15
C GLU A 89 12.53 2.87 1.99
N PRO A 90 12.28 2.27 0.79
CA PRO A 90 12.46 0.82 0.62
C PRO A 90 13.89 0.37 0.96
N GLU A 91 14.89 1.05 0.47
CA GLU A 91 16.28 0.73 0.75
C GLU A 91 16.63 0.90 2.23
N HIS A 92 16.11 1.96 2.87
CA HIS A 92 16.31 2.18 4.30
C HIS A 92 15.68 1.06 5.15
N VAL A 93 14.48 0.62 4.81
CA VAL A 93 13.81 -0.50 5.50
C VAL A 93 14.60 -1.80 5.29
N LYS A 94 15.03 -2.10 4.05
CA LYS A 94 15.84 -3.28 3.75
C LYS A 94 17.11 -3.33 4.60
N GLN A 95 17.82 -2.22 4.72
CA GLN A 95 19.03 -2.10 5.56
C GLN A 95 18.70 -2.32 7.04
N LEU A 96 17.62 -1.69 7.55
CA LEU A 96 17.24 -1.76 8.96
C LEU A 96 16.88 -3.18 9.39
N VAL A 97 16.11 -3.90 8.56
CA VAL A 97 15.71 -5.29 8.86
C VAL A 97 16.72 -6.32 8.36
N LYS A 98 17.81 -5.89 7.72
CA LYS A 98 18.83 -6.76 7.12
C LYS A 98 18.22 -7.76 6.12
N ALA A 99 17.35 -7.25 5.25
CA ALA A 99 16.74 -8.07 4.20
C ALA A 99 17.83 -8.67 3.29
N PRO A 100 17.72 -9.95 2.90
CA PRO A 100 18.65 -10.54 1.97
C PRO A 100 18.62 -9.86 0.59
N ASP A 101 19.73 -9.96 -0.15
CA ASP A 101 19.79 -9.47 -1.53
C ASP A 101 18.70 -10.13 -2.40
N GLY A 102 18.17 -9.38 -3.34
CA GLY A 102 17.09 -9.82 -4.21
C GLY A 102 15.68 -9.70 -3.62
N TYR A 103 15.55 -9.28 -2.36
CA TYR A 103 14.24 -8.98 -1.78
C TYR A 103 13.89 -7.50 -1.88
N GLU A 104 12.64 -7.24 -2.29
CA GLU A 104 12.09 -5.88 -2.39
C GLU A 104 10.95 -5.67 -1.39
N PHE A 105 10.93 -4.48 -0.80
CA PHE A 105 9.94 -4.10 0.19
C PHE A 105 8.65 -3.65 -0.49
N THR A 106 7.50 -4.23 -0.10
CA THR A 106 6.20 -3.95 -0.72
C THR A 106 5.51 -2.73 -0.10
N CYS A 107 5.24 -2.80 1.20
CA CYS A 107 4.50 -1.76 1.92
C CYS A 107 4.61 -1.94 3.43
N TYR A 108 4.18 -0.91 4.17
CA TYR A 108 3.94 -1.00 5.61
C TYR A 108 2.50 -1.44 5.85
N LEU A 109 2.27 -2.46 6.69
CA LEU A 109 0.95 -2.84 7.16
C LEU A 109 0.87 -2.62 8.66
N ALA A 110 0.04 -1.68 9.08
CA ALA A 110 -0.31 -1.49 10.48
C ALA A 110 -1.56 -2.31 10.80
N ILE A 111 -1.47 -3.20 11.78
CA ILE A 111 -2.58 -4.07 12.19
C ILE A 111 -2.83 -3.88 13.68
N GLY A 112 -4.10 -3.81 14.07
CA GLY A 112 -4.49 -3.65 15.48
C GLY A 112 -5.99 -3.62 15.67
N TYR A 113 -6.43 -3.50 16.90
CA TYR A 113 -7.86 -3.30 17.19
C TYR A 113 -8.29 -1.88 16.78
N PRO A 114 -9.46 -1.73 16.16
CA PRO A 114 -9.97 -0.41 15.83
C PRO A 114 -10.23 0.41 17.11
N ALA A 115 -9.87 1.69 17.08
CA ALA A 115 -10.25 2.59 18.15
C ALA A 115 -11.77 2.79 18.19
N GLU A 116 -12.35 3.04 19.35
CA GLU A 116 -13.80 3.26 19.52
C GLU A 116 -14.35 4.38 18.62
N ASN A 117 -13.53 5.37 18.33
CA ASN A 117 -13.85 6.51 17.48
C ASN A 117 -13.13 6.46 16.12
N ALA A 118 -12.79 5.28 15.64
CA ALA A 118 -12.16 5.13 14.33
C ALA A 118 -13.08 5.64 13.23
N HIS A 119 -12.56 6.52 12.39
CA HIS A 119 -13.29 7.06 11.25
C HIS A 119 -12.72 6.49 9.96
N ILE A 120 -13.59 6.12 9.04
CA ILE A 120 -13.20 5.77 7.68
C ILE A 120 -12.63 7.03 7.02
N CYS A 121 -11.46 6.88 6.40
CA CYS A 121 -10.87 7.97 5.63
C CYS A 121 -11.77 8.35 4.46
N LYS A 122 -11.75 9.62 4.09
CA LYS A 122 -12.46 10.10 2.90
C LYS A 122 -11.98 9.31 1.68
N GLN A 123 -12.91 8.79 0.91
CA GLN A 123 -12.65 8.05 -0.31
C GLN A 123 -13.16 8.85 -1.52
N LYS A 124 -12.49 8.69 -2.66
CA LYS A 124 -13.01 9.14 -3.94
C LYS A 124 -14.16 8.21 -4.34
N GLU A 125 -15.29 8.78 -4.72
CA GLU A 125 -16.42 8.00 -5.23
C GLU A 125 -16.06 7.36 -6.57
N ILE A 126 -16.27 6.05 -6.66
CA ILE A 126 -16.06 5.28 -7.89
C ILE A 126 -17.38 4.62 -8.25
N ARG A 127 -17.91 4.93 -9.41
CA ARG A 127 -19.07 4.26 -9.95
C ARG A 127 -18.63 2.95 -10.60
N ILE A 128 -19.09 1.84 -10.08
CA ILE A 128 -18.71 0.49 -10.56
C ILE A 128 -19.18 0.30 -12.00
N GLU A 129 -20.36 0.84 -12.35
CA GLU A 129 -20.94 0.75 -13.69
C GLU A 129 -20.03 1.33 -14.77
N ASP A 130 -19.25 2.36 -14.44
CA ASP A 130 -18.29 2.99 -15.34
C ASP A 130 -16.99 2.17 -15.53
N ARG A 131 -16.87 1.04 -14.82
CA ARG A 131 -15.67 0.18 -14.80
C ARG A 131 -15.94 -1.25 -15.26
N ILE A 132 -17.20 -1.59 -15.46
CA ILE A 132 -17.60 -2.92 -15.93
C ILE A 132 -17.94 -2.80 -17.43
N HIS A 133 -17.25 -3.60 -18.22
CA HIS A 133 -17.45 -3.69 -19.66
C HIS A 133 -17.76 -5.15 -20.02
N ASP A 134 -18.88 -5.38 -20.71
CA ASP A 134 -19.29 -6.71 -21.13
C ASP A 134 -18.86 -6.97 -22.58
N ASN A 135 -17.92 -7.92 -22.76
CA ASN A 135 -17.35 -8.40 -24.03
C ASN A 135 -16.56 -7.37 -24.87
N ARG A 136 -16.62 -6.09 -24.56
CA ARG A 136 -15.90 -5.00 -25.27
C ARG A 136 -15.86 -3.74 -24.41
N TRP A 137 -14.90 -2.89 -24.68
CA TRP A 137 -14.77 -1.54 -24.10
C TRP A 137 -15.77 -0.58 -24.72
#